data_913e0f23dac6f897085e585b5923acbb
#
_entry.id   913e0f23dac6f897085e585b5923acbb
#
_cell.length_a   1.000
_cell.length_b   1.000
_cell.length_c   1.000
_cell.angle_alpha   90.00
_cell.angle_beta   90.00
_cell.angle_gamma   90.00
#
_symmetry.space_group_name_H-M   'P 1'
#
loop_
_entity.id
_entity.type
_entity.pdbx_description
1 polymer ?
#
loop_
_entity_poly.entity_id
_entity_poly.type
_entity_poly.pdbx_seq_one_letter_code
_entity_poly.pdbx_strand_id
1 'polypeptide(L)'
;GTRPSLTTTVEMFKPDKWGSTFFFVDMDYAKNEVASAYWELARELKFWKAPISVHVEYDGGINYIKDSYLAGATYTFNNKDFTKGFSASVMYKYIHSNPSPNNFQFTATWYLHFGQGKYSFTGFMDFWRERHNSGNGKSHLLTFLAEPQFWVNLNAFPWADDDFKLSVGTEWEVSSNFALMDGWYLN
;
A
#
# COMPACT_ATOMS: atom_id res chain seq x y z
N GLY A 1 10.02 -5.82 -18.26
CA GLY A 1 10.87 -6.43 -17.24
C GLY A 1 10.29 -7.74 -16.79
N THR A 2 11.13 -8.70 -16.44
CA THR A 2 10.68 -9.92 -15.79
C THR A 2 10.36 -9.58 -14.33
N ARG A 3 9.22 -10.03 -13.83
CA ARG A 3 8.87 -9.95 -12.40
C ARG A 3 9.95 -10.68 -11.55
N PRO A 4 10.20 -10.23 -10.32
CA PRO A 4 11.03 -10.99 -9.40
C PRO A 4 10.40 -12.36 -9.15
N SER A 5 11.24 -13.37 -8.94
CA SER A 5 10.77 -14.73 -8.65
C SER A 5 10.26 -14.89 -7.23
N LEU A 6 10.67 -13.99 -6.35
CA LEU A 6 10.33 -13.95 -4.93
C LEU A 6 10.36 -12.50 -4.46
N THR A 7 9.33 -12.09 -3.74
CA THR A 7 9.30 -10.86 -2.93
C THR A 7 9.03 -11.25 -1.48
N THR A 8 9.71 -10.61 -0.55
CA THR A 8 9.38 -10.70 0.87
C THR A 8 8.96 -9.34 1.38
N THR A 9 7.87 -9.29 2.13
CA THR A 9 7.35 -8.09 2.75
C THR A 9 7.48 -8.19 4.26
N VAL A 10 7.97 -7.12 4.88
CA VAL A 10 7.90 -6.91 6.32
C VAL A 10 7.03 -5.69 6.56
N GLU A 11 5.93 -5.87 7.24
CA GLU A 11 5.02 -4.77 7.54
C GLU A 11 4.64 -4.69 9.01
N MET A 12 4.28 -3.50 9.46
CA MET A 12 3.76 -3.24 10.80
C MET A 12 2.68 -2.16 10.74
N PHE A 13 1.55 -2.45 11.38
CA PHE A 13 0.55 -1.45 11.74
C PHE A 13 0.44 -1.38 13.27
N LYS A 14 0.65 -0.19 13.83
CA LYS A 14 0.59 0.02 15.29
C LYS A 14 -0.24 1.26 15.64
N PRO A 15 -1.45 1.09 16.19
CA PRO A 15 -2.21 2.20 16.75
C PRO A 15 -1.64 2.61 18.11
N ASP A 16 -1.79 3.89 18.45
CA ASP A 16 -1.47 4.46 19.76
C ASP A 16 -2.45 5.58 20.12
N LYS A 17 -2.23 6.24 21.28
CA LYS A 17 -3.11 7.32 21.77
C LYS A 17 -3.15 8.58 20.89
N TRP A 18 -2.19 8.72 19.97
CA TRP A 18 -2.03 9.89 19.09
C TRP A 18 -2.37 9.59 17.62
N GLY A 19 -2.75 8.35 17.31
CA GLY A 19 -3.05 7.91 15.94
C GLY A 19 -2.52 6.52 15.63
N SER A 20 -1.81 6.36 14.52
CA SER A 20 -1.20 5.08 14.16
C SER A 20 0.08 5.27 13.35
N THR A 21 0.96 4.29 13.43
CA THR A 21 2.15 4.18 12.58
C THR A 21 1.98 2.96 11.69
N PHE A 22 2.26 3.12 10.42
CA PHE A 22 2.35 2.04 9.45
C PHE A 22 3.71 2.09 8.77
N PHE A 23 4.32 0.95 8.55
CA PHE A 23 5.42 0.84 7.61
C PHE A 23 5.40 -0.52 6.93
N PHE A 24 5.95 -0.58 5.75
CA PHE A 24 6.35 -1.84 5.13
C PHE A 24 7.66 -1.68 4.36
N VAL A 25 8.28 -2.81 4.10
CA VAL A 25 9.45 -2.93 3.23
C VAL A 25 9.25 -4.14 2.35
N ASP A 26 9.19 -3.93 1.05
CA ASP A 26 9.23 -4.98 0.04
C ASP A 26 10.66 -5.19 -0.44
N MET A 27 11.09 -6.43 -0.49
CA MET A 27 12.40 -6.83 -1.00
C MET A 27 12.22 -7.82 -2.13
N ASP A 28 12.59 -7.41 -3.33
CA ASP A 28 12.58 -8.25 -4.52
C ASP A 28 13.91 -8.96 -4.69
N TYR A 29 13.84 -10.26 -4.91
CA TYR A 29 15.04 -11.07 -5.08
C TYR A 29 15.25 -11.44 -6.54
N ALA A 30 16.49 -11.31 -6.99
CA ALA A 30 16.95 -11.83 -8.26
C ALA A 30 18.32 -12.49 -8.09
N LYS A 31 18.47 -13.66 -8.67
CA LYS A 31 19.66 -14.51 -8.61
C LYS A 31 20.03 -14.91 -7.19
N ASN A 32 20.49 -14.34 -6.29
CA ASN A 32 20.77 -14.68 -4.88
C ASN A 32 20.97 -13.43 -4.03
N GLU A 33 20.43 -12.32 -4.48
CA GLU A 33 20.57 -11.03 -3.81
C GLU A 33 19.28 -10.24 -3.85
N VAL A 34 19.15 -9.24 -2.99
CA VAL A 34 18.08 -8.24 -3.05
C VAL A 34 18.37 -7.33 -4.24
N ALA A 35 17.57 -7.45 -5.29
CA ALA A 35 17.72 -6.69 -6.53
C ALA A 35 17.08 -5.30 -6.45
N SER A 36 15.96 -5.16 -5.71
CA SER A 36 15.32 -3.89 -5.41
C SER A 36 14.64 -3.96 -4.04
N ALA A 37 14.44 -2.83 -3.44
CA ALA A 37 13.59 -2.71 -2.26
C ALA A 37 12.82 -1.40 -2.33
N TYR A 38 11.57 -1.45 -1.84
CA TYR A 38 10.70 -0.31 -1.67
C TYR A 38 10.17 -0.29 -0.25
N TRP A 39 10.03 0.88 0.34
CA TRP A 39 9.46 1.04 1.67
C TRP A 39 8.61 2.28 1.79
N GLU A 40 7.63 2.19 2.66
CA GLU A 40 6.81 3.29 3.11
C GLU A 40 6.85 3.38 4.62
N LEU A 41 6.84 4.59 5.13
CA LEU A 41 6.69 4.91 6.55
C LEU A 41 5.65 6.00 6.69
N ALA A 42 4.48 5.64 7.19
CA ALA A 42 3.36 6.54 7.36
C ALA A 42 2.99 6.76 8.83
N ARG A 43 2.59 7.97 9.15
CA ARG A 43 2.08 8.36 10.45
C ARG A 43 0.76 9.09 10.33
N GLU A 44 -0.27 8.55 10.98
CA GLU A 44 -1.54 9.24 11.22
C GLU A 44 -1.48 9.95 12.58
N LEU A 45 -1.80 11.24 12.60
CA LEU A 45 -1.87 12.05 13.80
C LEU A 45 -3.31 12.49 14.04
N LYS A 46 -3.85 12.15 15.22
CA LYS A 46 -5.23 12.40 15.58
C LYS A 46 -5.35 12.77 17.06
N PHE A 47 -5.61 14.04 17.33
CA PHE A 47 -5.74 14.59 18.67
C PHE A 47 -7.19 14.94 19.05
N TRP A 48 -8.17 14.55 18.20
CA TRP A 48 -9.58 14.90 18.29
C TRP A 48 -10.50 13.70 18.00
N LYS A 49 -11.80 13.88 18.19
CA LYS A 49 -12.78 12.82 18.05
C LYS A 49 -13.27 12.60 16.60
N ALA A 50 -13.10 13.59 15.71
CA ALA A 50 -13.53 13.44 14.32
C ALA A 50 -12.81 12.27 13.61
N PRO A 51 -13.44 11.63 12.63
CA PRO A 51 -12.87 10.49 11.90
C PRO A 51 -11.83 10.92 10.84
N ILE A 52 -11.12 12.00 11.10
CA ILE A 52 -10.09 12.57 10.22
C ILE A 52 -8.79 12.63 11.01
N SER A 53 -7.68 12.29 10.39
CA SER A 53 -6.32 12.43 10.90
C SER A 53 -5.47 13.29 9.96
N VAL A 54 -4.38 13.83 10.48
CA VAL A 54 -3.30 14.37 9.66
C VAL A 54 -2.39 13.22 9.27
N HIS A 55 -2.10 13.11 7.98
CA HIS A 55 -1.24 12.10 7.40
C HIS A 55 0.11 12.70 7.04
N VAL A 56 1.20 12.01 7.40
CA VAL A 56 2.54 12.26 6.89
C VAL A 56 3.18 10.93 6.51
N GLU A 57 3.88 10.89 5.36
CA GLU A 57 4.45 9.66 4.83
C GLU A 57 5.76 9.94 4.11
N TYR A 58 6.65 8.98 4.18
CA TYR A 58 7.90 8.93 3.44
C TYR A 58 7.98 7.61 2.68
N ASP A 59 8.14 7.70 1.36
CA ASP A 59 8.40 6.58 0.48
C ASP A 59 9.85 6.62 0.03
N GLY A 60 10.48 5.48 -0.04
CA GLY A 60 11.85 5.38 -0.51
C GLY A 60 12.18 3.99 -1.05
N GLY A 61 13.38 3.84 -1.54
CA GLY A 61 13.82 2.56 -2.06
C GLY A 61 15.26 2.59 -2.56
N ILE A 62 15.69 1.47 -3.10
CA ILE A 62 16.99 1.35 -3.75
C ILE A 62 16.84 1.24 -5.27
N ASN A 63 17.90 1.57 -5.96
CA ASN A 63 18.04 1.62 -7.42
C ASN A 63 17.28 2.82 -8.05
N TYR A 64 16.19 2.57 -8.79
CA TYR A 64 15.47 3.58 -9.58
C TYR A 64 14.31 4.25 -8.81
N ILE A 65 14.08 3.85 -7.56
CA ILE A 65 13.00 4.42 -6.73
C ILE A 65 13.45 5.77 -6.17
N LYS A 66 12.62 6.79 -6.35
CA LYS A 66 12.87 8.14 -5.85
C LYS A 66 12.24 8.33 -4.49
N ASP A 67 12.91 9.06 -3.62
CA ASP A 67 12.32 9.49 -2.37
C ASP A 67 11.09 10.36 -2.59
N SER A 68 10.02 10.09 -1.88
CA SER A 68 8.81 10.89 -1.87
C SER A 68 8.40 11.25 -0.45
N TYR A 69 7.84 12.43 -0.29
CA TYR A 69 7.33 12.94 0.98
C TYR A 69 5.88 13.36 0.77
N LEU A 70 4.98 12.80 1.59
CA LEU A 70 3.56 13.07 1.48
C LEU A 70 3.04 13.71 2.76
N ALA A 71 2.11 14.63 2.60
CA ALA A 71 1.40 15.23 3.73
C ALA A 71 -0.03 15.55 3.32
N GLY A 72 -0.99 15.24 4.20
CA GLY A 72 -2.39 15.43 3.89
C GLY A 72 -3.32 15.06 5.03
N ALA A 73 -4.49 14.59 4.69
CA ALA A 73 -5.51 14.17 5.63
C ALA A 73 -6.11 12.83 5.21
N THR A 74 -6.42 12.01 6.20
CA THR A 74 -7.08 10.71 6.04
C THR A 74 -8.41 10.70 6.76
N TYR A 75 -9.47 10.31 6.06
CA TYR A 75 -10.74 9.92 6.66
C TYR A 75 -10.72 8.42 6.91
N THR A 76 -11.11 7.99 8.13
CA THR A 76 -11.16 6.57 8.49
C THR A 76 -12.53 6.19 9.02
N PHE A 77 -13.08 5.11 8.51
CA PHE A 77 -14.29 4.47 9.00
C PHE A 77 -13.99 3.04 9.40
N ASN A 78 -14.45 2.66 10.61
CA ASN A 78 -14.48 1.28 11.08
C ASN A 78 -15.86 1.01 11.68
N ASN A 79 -16.39 -0.20 11.48
CA ASN A 79 -17.56 -0.63 12.23
C ASN A 79 -17.15 -0.97 13.69
N LYS A 80 -18.14 -1.12 14.57
CA LYS A 80 -17.90 -1.31 16.01
C LYS A 80 -17.04 -2.54 16.33
N ASP A 81 -17.18 -3.59 15.54
CA ASP A 81 -16.53 -4.89 15.79
C ASP A 81 -15.21 -5.01 15.01
N PHE A 82 -14.78 -3.97 14.32
CA PHE A 82 -13.58 -3.97 13.46
C PHE A 82 -13.55 -5.14 12.47
N THR A 83 -14.71 -5.58 11.99
CA THR A 83 -14.80 -6.60 10.95
C THR A 83 -14.79 -6.01 9.55
N LYS A 84 -15.05 -4.70 9.42
CA LYS A 84 -14.94 -3.97 8.16
C LYS A 84 -14.59 -2.51 8.40
N GLY A 85 -13.83 -1.96 7.50
CA GLY A 85 -13.47 -0.55 7.50
C GLY A 85 -12.85 -0.14 6.18
N PHE A 86 -12.71 1.18 6.04
CA PHE A 86 -11.96 1.77 4.95
C PHE A 86 -11.32 3.08 5.40
N SER A 87 -10.26 3.48 4.70
CA SER A 87 -9.69 4.81 4.80
C SER A 87 -9.61 5.46 3.42
N ALA A 88 -9.59 6.79 3.39
CA ALA A 88 -9.37 7.57 2.19
C ALA A 88 -8.50 8.78 2.53
N SER A 89 -7.37 8.91 1.85
CA SER A 89 -6.37 9.94 2.07
C SER A 89 -6.23 10.83 0.84
N VAL A 90 -6.11 12.13 1.07
CA VAL A 90 -5.77 13.11 0.03
C VAL A 90 -4.49 13.81 0.48
N MET A 91 -3.46 13.75 -0.35
CA MET A 91 -2.12 14.16 0.04
C MET A 91 -1.45 15.01 -1.04
N TYR A 92 -0.70 16.00 -0.60
CA TYR A 92 0.36 16.59 -1.40
C TYR A 92 1.53 15.60 -1.42
N LYS A 93 2.11 15.38 -2.61
CA LYS A 93 3.26 14.48 -2.82
C LYS A 93 4.42 15.24 -3.44
N TYR A 94 5.52 15.29 -2.73
CA TYR A 94 6.78 15.82 -3.24
C TYR A 94 7.71 14.66 -3.62
N ILE A 95 8.11 14.60 -4.88
CA ILE A 95 9.01 13.55 -5.39
C ILE A 95 10.39 14.15 -5.61
N HIS A 96 11.35 13.74 -4.79
CA HIS A 96 12.72 14.26 -4.84
C HIS A 96 13.38 13.93 -6.19
N SER A 97 14.11 14.88 -6.74
CA SER A 97 14.82 14.73 -8.03
C SER A 97 13.91 14.38 -9.23
N ASN A 98 12.59 14.63 -9.14
CA ASN A 98 11.70 14.56 -10.30
C ASN A 98 11.66 15.92 -11.03
N PRO A 99 11.65 15.96 -12.37
CA PRO A 99 11.51 17.21 -13.13
C PRO A 99 10.22 18.00 -12.80
N SER A 100 9.19 17.32 -12.29
CA SER A 100 7.96 17.91 -11.76
C SER A 100 7.74 17.40 -10.33
N PRO A 101 8.41 17.98 -9.31
CA PRO A 101 8.44 17.40 -7.97
C PRO A 101 7.13 17.56 -7.19
N ASN A 102 6.32 18.57 -7.52
CA ASN A 102 5.09 18.89 -6.80
C ASN A 102 3.90 18.18 -7.42
N ASN A 103 3.29 17.29 -6.67
CA ASN A 103 2.25 16.39 -7.14
C ASN A 103 1.16 16.21 -6.06
N PHE A 104 0.19 15.35 -6.33
CA PHE A 104 -0.81 14.90 -5.37
C PHE A 104 -0.93 13.38 -5.45
N GLN A 105 -1.44 12.80 -4.36
CA GLN A 105 -1.84 11.40 -4.29
C GLN A 105 -3.17 11.27 -3.57
N PHE A 106 -4.00 10.36 -4.06
CA PHE A 106 -5.16 9.84 -3.39
C PHE A 106 -4.91 8.37 -3.11
N THR A 107 -5.07 7.97 -1.84
CA THR A 107 -4.97 6.57 -1.40
C THR A 107 -6.27 6.15 -0.74
N ALA A 108 -6.77 4.97 -1.08
CA ALA A 108 -7.85 4.33 -0.33
C ALA A 108 -7.44 2.93 0.08
N THR A 109 -7.78 2.55 1.31
CA THR A 109 -7.56 1.20 1.83
C THR A 109 -8.87 0.62 2.33
N TRP A 110 -9.00 -0.69 2.33
CA TRP A 110 -10.19 -1.37 2.86
C TRP A 110 -9.84 -2.71 3.49
N TYR A 111 -10.67 -3.12 4.42
CA TYR A 111 -10.68 -4.47 4.95
C TYR A 111 -12.10 -4.95 5.23
N LEU A 112 -12.33 -6.23 5.01
CA LEU A 112 -13.57 -6.94 5.31
C LEU A 112 -13.21 -8.35 5.79
N HIS A 113 -13.52 -8.64 7.07
CA HIS A 113 -13.40 -9.97 7.64
C HIS A 113 -14.78 -10.61 7.74
N PHE A 114 -14.94 -11.84 7.26
CA PHE A 114 -16.23 -12.52 7.22
C PHE A 114 -16.07 -14.03 7.47
N GLY A 115 -17.22 -14.75 7.54
CA GLY A 115 -17.18 -16.18 7.86
C GLY A 115 -16.58 -16.47 9.24
N GLN A 116 -16.87 -15.63 10.25
CA GLN A 116 -16.31 -15.74 11.60
C GLN A 116 -14.77 -15.61 11.62
N GLY A 117 -14.23 -14.71 10.80
CA GLY A 117 -12.80 -14.45 10.70
C GLY A 117 -12.02 -15.41 9.79
N LYS A 118 -12.69 -16.40 9.18
CA LYS A 118 -12.05 -17.36 8.28
C LYS A 118 -11.55 -16.73 6.98
N TYR A 119 -12.20 -15.67 6.54
CA TYR A 119 -11.90 -15.02 5.26
C TYR A 119 -11.67 -13.53 5.46
N SER A 120 -10.72 -12.99 4.71
CA SER A 120 -10.47 -11.54 4.65
C SER A 120 -10.39 -11.09 3.19
N PHE A 121 -11.05 -9.99 2.89
CA PHE A 121 -10.85 -9.24 1.66
C PHE A 121 -10.27 -7.88 2.04
N THR A 122 -9.05 -7.63 1.63
CA THR A 122 -8.29 -6.42 1.96
C THR A 122 -7.73 -5.80 0.69
N GLY A 123 -7.14 -4.64 0.80
CA GLY A 123 -6.43 -4.05 -0.30
C GLY A 123 -6.29 -2.56 -0.19
N PHE A 124 -5.63 -2.01 -1.18
CA PHE A 124 -5.49 -0.57 -1.35
C PHE A 124 -5.66 -0.18 -2.82
N MET A 125 -5.81 1.10 -3.04
CA MET A 125 -5.66 1.73 -4.34
C MET A 125 -5.02 3.10 -4.19
N ASP A 126 -4.10 3.40 -5.10
CA ASP A 126 -3.42 4.67 -5.24
C ASP A 126 -3.71 5.29 -6.60
N PHE A 127 -3.93 6.58 -6.57
CA PHE A 127 -4.01 7.40 -7.76
C PHE A 127 -3.17 8.65 -7.52
N TRP A 128 -2.11 8.83 -8.32
CA TRP A 128 -1.23 9.98 -8.14
C TRP A 128 -0.83 10.64 -9.45
N ARG A 129 -0.40 11.88 -9.33
CA ARG A 129 0.23 12.59 -10.41
C ARG A 129 1.74 12.43 -10.29
N GLU A 130 2.36 11.99 -11.36
CA GLU A 130 3.80 11.91 -11.52
C GLU A 130 4.17 12.00 -13.00
N ARG A 131 5.02 12.95 -13.35
CA ARG A 131 5.57 12.99 -14.71
C ARG A 131 6.66 11.93 -14.85
N HIS A 132 6.43 10.96 -15.71
CA HIS A 132 7.38 9.90 -16.01
C HIS A 132 7.22 9.42 -17.47
N ASN A 133 8.18 8.66 -17.94
CA ASN A 133 8.15 8.02 -19.25
C ASN A 133 8.06 6.49 -19.09
N SER A 134 7.14 5.89 -19.82
CA SER A 134 7.09 4.44 -19.97
C SER A 134 8.27 3.87 -20.77
N GLY A 135 8.46 2.56 -20.75
CA GLY A 135 9.54 1.88 -21.47
C GLY A 135 9.51 2.07 -23.00
N ASN A 136 8.36 2.44 -23.58
CA ASN A 136 8.22 2.78 -25.00
C ASN A 136 8.44 4.28 -25.29
N GLY A 137 8.83 5.07 -24.28
CA GLY A 137 9.12 6.50 -24.40
C GLY A 137 7.91 7.43 -24.33
N LYS A 138 6.69 6.92 -24.16
CA LYS A 138 5.52 7.78 -23.95
C LYS A 138 5.56 8.46 -22.58
N SER A 139 5.16 9.72 -22.53
CA SER A 139 5.10 10.51 -21.31
C SER A 139 3.73 10.40 -20.66
N HIS A 140 3.70 10.15 -19.37
CA HIS A 140 2.50 10.05 -18.54
C HIS A 140 2.52 11.08 -17.41
N LEU A 141 1.34 11.44 -16.91
CA LEU A 141 1.15 12.37 -15.80
C LEU A 141 0.36 11.77 -14.65
N LEU A 142 -0.41 10.73 -14.91
CA LEU A 142 -1.29 10.09 -13.93
C LEU A 142 -0.98 8.61 -13.89
N THR A 143 -0.87 8.10 -12.70
CA THR A 143 -0.61 6.69 -12.41
C THR A 143 -1.69 6.16 -11.49
N PHE A 144 -2.09 4.93 -11.72
CA PHE A 144 -3.03 4.19 -10.89
C PHE A 144 -2.42 2.84 -10.53
N LEU A 145 -2.59 2.45 -9.27
CA LEU A 145 -2.24 1.13 -8.75
C LEU A 145 -3.34 0.69 -7.78
N ALA A 146 -3.77 -0.55 -7.86
CA ALA A 146 -4.65 -1.16 -6.86
C ALA A 146 -4.28 -2.62 -6.67
N GLU A 147 -4.31 -3.07 -5.43
CA GLU A 147 -3.99 -4.44 -5.05
C GLU A 147 -5.08 -5.00 -4.14
N PRO A 148 -6.21 -5.47 -4.71
CA PRO A 148 -7.17 -6.25 -3.96
C PRO A 148 -6.61 -7.63 -3.61
N GLN A 149 -6.84 -8.05 -2.36
CA GLN A 149 -6.29 -9.28 -1.79
C GLN A 149 -7.42 -10.11 -1.18
N PHE A 150 -7.34 -11.43 -1.35
CA PHE A 150 -8.24 -12.37 -0.69
C PHE A 150 -7.43 -13.38 0.12
N TRP A 151 -7.78 -13.55 1.40
CA TRP A 151 -7.07 -14.39 2.35
C TRP A 151 -7.99 -15.41 3.01
N VAL A 152 -7.47 -16.62 3.20
CA VAL A 152 -8.04 -17.66 4.04
C VAL A 152 -7.20 -17.74 5.30
N ASN A 153 -7.80 -17.42 6.45
CA ASN A 153 -7.14 -17.41 7.75
C ASN A 153 -7.23 -18.81 8.38
N LEU A 154 -6.18 -19.60 8.23
CA LEU A 154 -6.19 -20.99 8.68
C LEU A 154 -6.31 -21.11 10.20
N ASN A 155 -5.86 -20.11 10.94
CA ASN A 155 -6.00 -20.02 12.40
C ASN A 155 -7.46 -19.88 12.89
N ALA A 156 -8.41 -19.51 12.03
CA ALA A 156 -9.83 -19.37 12.38
C ALA A 156 -10.64 -20.67 12.21
N PHE A 157 -9.99 -21.76 11.83
CA PHE A 157 -10.65 -23.06 11.68
C PHE A 157 -10.54 -23.91 12.97
N PRO A 158 -11.53 -24.75 13.29
CA PRO A 158 -11.59 -25.49 14.55
C PRO A 158 -10.44 -26.48 14.80
N TRP A 159 -9.69 -26.84 13.77
CA TRP A 159 -8.54 -27.73 13.85
C TRP A 159 -7.22 -27.01 14.16
N ALA A 160 -7.22 -25.68 14.09
CA ALA A 160 -6.01 -24.89 14.33
C ALA A 160 -5.83 -24.64 15.84
N ASP A 161 -4.59 -24.64 16.27
CA ASP A 161 -4.23 -24.23 17.62
C ASP A 161 -4.30 -22.69 17.75
N ASP A 162 -4.58 -22.19 18.95
CA ASP A 162 -4.69 -20.74 19.22
C ASP A 162 -3.43 -19.96 18.88
N ASP A 163 -2.26 -20.62 18.97
CA ASP A 163 -0.96 -20.02 18.63
C ASP A 163 -0.62 -20.09 17.13
N PHE A 164 -1.42 -20.81 16.35
CA PHE A 164 -1.19 -20.95 14.91
C PHE A 164 -1.61 -19.69 14.16
N LYS A 165 -0.68 -18.98 13.54
CA LYS A 165 -0.92 -17.71 12.84
C LYS A 165 -0.50 -17.82 11.38
N LEU A 166 -1.33 -18.45 10.56
CA LEU A 166 -1.08 -18.62 9.13
C LEU A 166 -2.31 -18.24 8.31
N SER A 167 -2.11 -17.46 7.27
CA SER A 167 -3.09 -17.18 6.23
C SER A 167 -2.49 -17.52 4.87
N VAL A 168 -3.34 -17.96 3.96
CA VAL A 168 -2.98 -18.22 2.56
C VAL A 168 -3.92 -17.40 1.70
N GLY A 169 -3.40 -16.72 0.69
CA GLY A 169 -4.21 -15.83 -0.12
C GLY A 169 -3.64 -15.58 -1.50
N THR A 170 -4.33 -14.71 -2.20
CA THR A 170 -3.95 -14.20 -3.51
C THR A 170 -4.13 -12.70 -3.56
N GLU A 171 -3.31 -12.07 -4.35
CA GLU A 171 -3.30 -10.64 -4.64
C GLU A 171 -3.38 -10.44 -6.14
N TRP A 172 -4.12 -9.44 -6.56
CA TRP A 172 -4.17 -8.99 -7.96
C TRP A 172 -3.67 -7.57 -8.04
N GLU A 173 -2.70 -7.33 -8.89
CA GLU A 173 -2.27 -5.97 -9.23
C GLU A 173 -3.07 -5.46 -10.43
N VAL A 174 -3.78 -4.36 -10.25
CA VAL A 174 -4.43 -3.61 -11.33
C VAL A 174 -3.72 -2.28 -11.45
N SER A 175 -3.06 -2.02 -12.55
CA SER A 175 -2.27 -0.80 -12.70
C SER A 175 -2.50 -0.11 -14.03
N SER A 176 -2.27 1.21 -14.06
CA SER A 176 -2.25 2.01 -15.29
C SER A 176 -1.10 3.00 -15.26
N ASN A 177 -0.29 2.99 -16.31
CA ASN A 177 0.89 3.83 -16.45
C ASN A 177 1.86 3.70 -15.26
N PHE A 178 1.91 2.53 -14.65
CA PHE A 178 2.75 2.26 -13.49
C PHE A 178 4.15 1.80 -13.93
N ALA A 179 5.18 2.32 -13.26
CA ALA A 179 6.58 2.05 -13.55
C ALA A 179 6.91 2.33 -15.04
N LEU A 180 7.30 1.31 -15.80
CA LEU A 180 7.67 1.42 -17.22
C LEU A 180 6.53 1.04 -18.17
N MET A 181 5.34 0.75 -17.65
CA MET A 181 4.19 0.31 -18.43
C MET A 181 3.40 1.48 -19.02
N ASP A 182 2.75 1.23 -20.15
CA ASP A 182 1.90 2.16 -20.88
C ASP A 182 0.49 1.56 -21.00
N GLY A 183 -0.49 2.19 -20.35
CA GLY A 183 -1.89 1.72 -20.33
C GLY A 183 -2.23 0.83 -19.14
N TRP A 184 -3.29 0.04 -19.28
CA TRP A 184 -3.83 -0.80 -18.21
C TRP A 184 -3.25 -2.20 -18.22
N TYR A 185 -2.97 -2.72 -17.03
CA TYR A 185 -2.47 -4.07 -16.78
C TYR A 185 -3.21 -4.71 -15.61
N LEU A 186 -3.39 -6.02 -15.71
CA LEU A 186 -3.85 -6.90 -14.64
C LEU A 186 -2.84 -8.05 -14.52
N ASN A 187 -2.33 -8.26 -13.31
CA ASN A 187 -1.35 -9.29 -12.98
C ASN A 187 -1.84 -10.15 -11.81
#